data_5db9acf5d06da9cfc82c9d755d7a0024
#
_entry.id   5db9acf5d06da9cfc82c9d755d7a0024
#
_cell.length_a   1.000
_cell.length_b   1.000
_cell.length_c   1.000
_cell.angle_alpha   90.00
_cell.angle_beta   90.00
_cell.angle_gamma   90.00
#
_symmetry.space_group_name_H-M   'P 1'
#
loop_
_entity.id
_entity.type
_entity.pdbx_description
1 polymer ?
#
loop_
_entity_poly.entity_id
_entity_poly.type
_entity_poly.pdbx_seq_one_letter_code
_entity_poly.pdbx_strand_id
1 'polypeptide(L)'
;MSAPTDQFPRDTSGLPATTMAAAEAGVTVPATFVFADIAGFTALTEAHGDEQAADLVAEFCRAVQSELPASGGSQVKSIGDALMLRVPDPAAAIRLALCIANGIMRDHGAPAVRVGLHHGPALERDGDYFGAAVNLARESRRRPTVAKCC
;
A
#
# COMPACT_ATOMS: atom_id res chain seq x y z
N MET A 1 -62.52 -40.28 17.25
CA MET A 1 -62.27 -39.23 16.21
C MET A 1 -60.87 -38.74 16.37
N SER A 2 -59.99 -39.21 15.55
CA SER A 2 -58.58 -38.93 15.61
C SER A 2 -58.26 -37.72 14.73
N ALA A 3 -57.64 -36.70 15.32
CA ALA A 3 -57.11 -35.58 14.58
C ALA A 3 -55.81 -36.01 13.90
N PRO A 4 -55.56 -35.65 12.64
CA PRO A 4 -54.29 -35.94 12.01
C PRO A 4 -53.25 -34.97 12.57
N THR A 5 -52.23 -35.52 13.10
CA THR A 5 -50.99 -34.85 13.49
C THR A 5 -50.31 -34.37 12.21
N ASP A 6 -50.35 -33.06 11.98
CA ASP A 6 -49.62 -32.44 10.90
C ASP A 6 -48.16 -32.38 11.30
N GLN A 7 -47.41 -33.34 10.75
CA GLN A 7 -45.99 -33.43 10.90
C GLN A 7 -45.32 -32.63 9.80
N PHE A 8 -45.06 -31.34 10.07
CA PHE A 8 -44.21 -30.52 9.26
C PHE A 8 -42.76 -31.09 9.35
N PRO A 9 -42.16 -31.50 8.27
CA PRO A 9 -40.75 -31.76 8.25
C PRO A 9 -40.03 -30.41 8.41
N ARG A 10 -39.39 -30.25 9.51
CA ARG A 10 -38.41 -29.21 9.66
C ARG A 10 -37.21 -29.61 8.80
N ASP A 11 -37.25 -29.24 7.54
CA ASP A 11 -36.09 -29.27 6.69
C ASP A 11 -35.18 -28.10 7.10
N THR A 12 -34.38 -28.33 8.09
CA THR A 12 -33.21 -27.53 8.38
C THR A 12 -32.13 -27.95 7.41
N SER A 13 -32.33 -27.68 6.12
CA SER A 13 -31.26 -27.61 5.17
C SER A 13 -30.39 -26.45 5.60
N GLY A 14 -29.54 -26.70 6.58
CA GLY A 14 -28.48 -25.83 6.94
C GLY A 14 -27.58 -25.64 5.74
N LEU A 15 -27.85 -24.60 4.96
CA LEU A 15 -26.85 -24.07 4.05
C LEU A 15 -25.61 -23.77 4.89
N PRO A 16 -24.46 -24.28 4.54
CA PRO A 16 -23.27 -24.00 5.29
C PRO A 16 -22.91 -22.51 5.13
N ALA A 17 -23.32 -21.72 6.10
CA ALA A 17 -22.85 -20.33 6.24
C ALA A 17 -21.32 -20.24 6.31
N THR A 18 -20.65 -21.38 6.51
CA THR A 18 -19.21 -21.53 6.60
C THR A 18 -18.50 -21.33 5.26
N THR A 19 -19.16 -21.56 4.12
CA THR A 19 -18.49 -21.48 2.81
C THR A 19 -18.36 -20.05 2.30
N MET A 20 -19.27 -19.14 2.67
CA MET A 20 -19.17 -17.72 2.28
C MET A 20 -18.19 -16.95 3.16
N ALA A 21 -18.04 -17.30 4.42
CA ALA A 21 -17.08 -16.67 5.31
C ALA A 21 -15.61 -17.02 4.95
N ALA A 22 -15.36 -18.18 4.35
CA ALA A 22 -14.02 -18.58 3.93
C ALA A 22 -13.54 -17.86 2.65
N ALA A 23 -14.45 -17.40 1.79
CA ALA A 23 -14.12 -16.66 0.58
C ALA A 23 -13.78 -15.18 0.87
N GLU A 24 -14.17 -14.67 2.03
CA GLU A 24 -13.87 -13.31 2.48
C GLU A 24 -12.72 -13.21 3.48
N ALA A 25 -12.20 -14.33 3.95
CA ALA A 25 -11.02 -14.36 4.81
C ALA A 25 -9.77 -14.05 3.97
N GLY A 26 -9.34 -12.80 3.99
CA GLY A 26 -8.08 -12.41 3.36
C GLY A 26 -6.90 -13.14 4.00
N VAL A 27 -5.84 -13.33 3.25
CA VAL A 27 -4.62 -13.99 3.70
C VAL A 27 -3.74 -12.99 4.43
N THR A 28 -3.28 -13.33 5.64
CA THR A 28 -2.30 -12.52 6.36
C THR A 28 -0.89 -12.82 5.85
N VAL A 29 -0.22 -11.80 5.32
CA VAL A 29 1.11 -11.92 4.74
C VAL A 29 2.06 -10.94 5.42
N PRO A 30 3.22 -11.39 5.95
CA PRO A 30 4.25 -10.49 6.43
C PRO A 30 4.99 -9.86 5.24
N ALA A 31 5.13 -8.55 5.26
CA ALA A 31 5.88 -7.81 4.26
C ALA A 31 6.30 -6.45 4.80
N THR A 32 7.16 -5.75 4.08
CA THR A 32 7.44 -4.35 4.32
C THR A 32 6.60 -3.51 3.39
N PHE A 33 5.80 -2.62 3.96
CA PHE A 33 5.03 -1.65 3.22
C PHE A 33 5.81 -0.35 3.17
N VAL A 34 5.93 0.20 1.97
CA VAL A 34 6.64 1.45 1.72
C VAL A 34 5.66 2.44 1.12
N PHE A 35 5.59 3.62 1.72
CA PHE A 35 4.85 4.75 1.17
C PHE A 35 5.85 5.83 0.77
N ALA A 36 5.73 6.30 -0.46
CA ALA A 36 6.54 7.37 -0.99
C ALA A 36 5.63 8.46 -1.57
N ASP A 37 5.88 9.72 -1.25
CA ASP A 37 5.14 10.85 -1.82
C ASP A 37 6.07 12.03 -2.13
N ILE A 38 5.60 12.90 -3.02
CA ILE A 38 6.32 14.12 -3.40
C ILE A 38 6.05 15.18 -2.34
N ALA A 39 7.11 15.69 -1.70
CA ALA A 39 7.00 16.75 -0.70
C ALA A 39 6.55 18.07 -1.34
N GLY A 40 5.56 18.71 -0.74
CA GLY A 40 5.06 20.00 -1.21
C GLY A 40 4.28 19.95 -2.53
N PHE A 41 3.73 18.79 -2.90
CA PHE A 41 3.03 18.59 -4.16
C PHE A 41 1.87 19.58 -4.36
N THR A 42 1.08 19.87 -3.33
CA THR A 42 -0.02 20.84 -3.41
C THR A 42 0.48 22.24 -3.80
N ALA A 43 1.54 22.72 -3.15
CA ALA A 43 2.13 24.02 -3.47
C ALA A 43 2.73 24.05 -4.88
N LEU A 44 3.28 22.93 -5.34
CA LEU A 44 3.82 22.78 -6.68
C LEU A 44 2.71 22.85 -7.73
N THR A 45 1.60 22.19 -7.49
CA THR A 45 0.41 22.22 -8.37
C THR A 45 -0.16 23.63 -8.46
N GLU A 46 -0.25 24.34 -7.34
CA GLU A 46 -0.72 25.73 -7.30
C GLU A 46 0.22 26.68 -8.06
N ALA A 47 1.53 26.45 -7.99
CA ALA A 47 2.53 27.30 -8.63
C ALA A 47 2.70 27.05 -10.14
N HIS A 48 2.59 25.81 -10.59
CA HIS A 48 2.95 25.36 -11.95
C HIS A 48 1.79 24.80 -12.76
N GLY A 49 0.63 24.59 -12.14
CA GLY A 49 -0.57 24.03 -12.77
C GLY A 49 -0.65 22.52 -12.79
N ASP A 50 -1.84 22.01 -13.07
CA ASP A 50 -2.19 20.58 -12.99
C ASP A 50 -1.42 19.72 -14.00
N GLU A 51 -1.14 20.25 -15.20
CA GLU A 51 -0.46 19.51 -16.27
C GLU A 51 0.99 19.19 -15.88
N GLN A 52 1.74 20.18 -15.41
CA GLN A 52 3.13 19.97 -14.96
C GLN A 52 3.20 19.09 -13.71
N ALA A 53 2.23 19.23 -12.81
CA ALA A 53 2.12 18.37 -11.64
C ALA A 53 1.85 16.91 -12.02
N ALA A 54 0.98 16.67 -12.99
CA ALA A 54 0.70 15.33 -13.50
C ALA A 54 1.92 14.69 -14.17
N ASP A 55 2.67 15.45 -14.96
CA ASP A 55 3.92 15.00 -15.59
C ASP A 55 4.96 14.60 -14.56
N LEU A 56 5.10 15.38 -13.49
CA LEU A 56 6.02 15.08 -12.38
C LEU A 56 5.64 13.80 -11.66
N VAL A 57 4.35 13.59 -11.38
CA VAL A 57 3.86 12.32 -10.79
C VAL A 57 4.14 11.14 -11.71
N ALA A 58 3.91 11.29 -13.00
CA ALA A 58 4.18 10.24 -13.98
C ALA A 58 5.66 9.88 -14.05
N GLU A 59 6.55 10.88 -14.01
CA GLU A 59 8.00 10.68 -13.94
C GLU A 59 8.42 9.99 -12.65
N PHE A 60 7.92 10.44 -11.52
CA PHE A 60 8.15 9.82 -10.22
C PHE A 60 7.71 8.35 -10.19
N CYS A 61 6.50 8.05 -10.67
CA CYS A 61 6.01 6.68 -10.75
C CYS A 61 6.90 5.78 -11.62
N ARG A 62 7.32 6.26 -12.79
CA ARG A 62 8.23 5.51 -13.68
C ARG A 62 9.58 5.26 -13.04
N ALA A 63 10.15 6.25 -12.37
CA ALA A 63 11.43 6.12 -11.67
C ALA A 63 11.35 5.10 -10.53
N VAL A 64 10.30 5.12 -9.71
CA VAL A 64 10.08 4.12 -8.65
C VAL A 64 9.87 2.73 -9.25
N GLN A 65 9.07 2.60 -10.30
CA GLN A 65 8.80 1.32 -10.95
C GLN A 65 10.07 0.68 -11.54
N SER A 66 11.03 1.48 -12.00
CA SER A 66 12.30 0.97 -12.53
C SER A 66 13.18 0.33 -11.43
N GLU A 67 13.04 0.74 -10.18
CA GLU A 67 13.80 0.22 -9.04
C GLU A 67 13.14 -1.01 -8.36
N LEU A 68 11.85 -1.23 -8.60
CA LEU A 68 11.10 -2.32 -7.96
C LEU A 68 11.66 -3.72 -8.24
N PRO A 69 12.04 -4.09 -9.47
CA PRO A 69 12.56 -5.44 -9.75
C PRO A 69 13.78 -5.82 -8.92
N ALA A 70 14.71 -4.88 -8.69
CA ALA A 70 15.90 -5.10 -7.88
C ALA A 70 15.59 -5.36 -6.39
N SER A 71 14.46 -4.87 -5.91
CA SER A 71 14.00 -5.07 -4.52
C SER A 71 13.12 -6.30 -4.33
N GLY A 72 12.69 -6.95 -5.40
CA GLY A 72 11.65 -7.99 -5.36
C GLY A 72 10.27 -7.44 -4.95
N GLY A 73 10.11 -6.14 -5.02
CA GLY A 73 8.87 -5.45 -4.62
C GLY A 73 7.86 -5.31 -5.75
N SER A 74 6.69 -4.89 -5.36
CA SER A 74 5.59 -4.58 -6.27
C SER A 74 4.88 -3.30 -5.85
N GLN A 75 4.35 -2.57 -6.83
CA GLN A 75 3.45 -1.47 -6.58
C GLN A 75 2.06 -2.01 -6.26
N VAL A 76 1.51 -1.63 -5.12
CA VAL A 76 0.15 -2.00 -4.71
C VAL A 76 -0.85 -1.05 -5.35
N LYS A 77 -0.66 0.25 -5.15
CA LYS A 77 -1.54 1.29 -5.70
C LYS A 77 -0.89 2.68 -5.68
N SER A 78 -1.48 3.58 -6.45
CA SER A 78 -1.22 5.02 -6.38
C SER A 78 -2.35 5.73 -5.64
N ILE A 79 -2.01 6.74 -4.85
CA ILE A 79 -2.96 7.56 -4.09
C ILE A 79 -2.56 9.03 -4.27
N GLY A 80 -3.10 9.67 -5.30
CA GLY A 80 -2.67 11.01 -5.70
C GLY A 80 -1.20 11.01 -6.12
N ASP A 81 -0.37 11.81 -5.45
CA ASP A 81 1.09 11.90 -5.63
C ASP A 81 1.87 10.86 -4.80
N ALA A 82 1.17 9.96 -4.12
CA ALA A 82 1.76 8.93 -3.28
C ALA A 82 1.69 7.55 -3.92
N LEU A 83 2.71 6.75 -3.67
CA LEU A 83 2.78 5.34 -4.03
C LEU A 83 2.78 4.46 -2.79
N MET A 84 2.02 3.38 -2.84
CA MET A 84 2.10 2.28 -1.89
C MET A 84 2.79 1.09 -2.56
N LEU A 85 3.88 0.64 -1.94
CA LEU A 85 4.68 -0.47 -2.42
C LEU A 85 4.69 -1.57 -1.36
N ARG A 86 4.85 -2.80 -1.81
CA ARG A 86 5.06 -3.98 -0.97
C ARG A 86 6.40 -4.62 -1.34
N VAL A 87 7.25 -4.82 -0.35
CA VAL A 87 8.55 -5.50 -0.52
C VAL A 87 8.65 -6.63 0.49
N PRO A 88 8.81 -7.89 0.07
CA PRO A 88 8.84 -9.03 1.00
C PRO A 88 10.02 -8.96 1.98
N ASP A 89 11.22 -8.64 1.49
CA ASP A 89 12.44 -8.55 2.30
C ASP A 89 12.61 -7.16 2.89
N PRO A 90 12.69 -7.02 4.25
CA PRO A 90 12.87 -5.72 4.88
C PRO A 90 14.19 -5.03 4.55
N ALA A 91 15.27 -5.77 4.34
CA ALA A 91 16.56 -5.19 3.96
C ALA A 91 16.50 -4.59 2.53
N ALA A 92 15.87 -5.29 1.60
CA ALA A 92 15.63 -4.78 0.26
C ALA A 92 14.70 -3.54 0.27
N ALA A 93 13.69 -3.53 1.15
CA ALA A 93 12.80 -2.39 1.33
C ALA A 93 13.54 -1.14 1.83
N ILE A 94 14.47 -1.30 2.75
CA ILE A 94 15.30 -0.19 3.25
C ILE A 94 16.18 0.37 2.12
N ARG A 95 16.83 -0.49 1.34
CA ARG A 95 17.64 -0.06 0.19
C ARG A 95 16.81 0.70 -0.83
N LEU A 96 15.63 0.18 -1.16
CA LEU A 96 14.68 0.84 -2.06
C LEU A 96 14.25 2.21 -1.51
N ALA A 97 13.87 2.27 -0.24
CA ALA A 97 13.45 3.51 0.42
C ALA A 97 14.56 4.59 0.40
N LEU A 98 15.81 4.19 0.64
CA LEU A 98 16.96 5.09 0.57
C LEU A 98 17.24 5.55 -0.87
N CYS A 99 17.10 4.67 -1.85
CA CYS A 99 17.21 5.01 -3.26
C CYS A 99 16.15 6.04 -3.65
N ILE A 100 14.89 5.81 -3.28
CA ILE A 100 13.78 6.73 -3.55
C ILE A 100 14.02 8.09 -2.87
N ALA A 101 14.38 8.08 -1.59
CA ALA A 101 14.53 9.31 -0.82
C ALA A 101 15.75 10.15 -1.25
N ASN A 102 16.81 9.50 -1.70
CA ASN A 102 18.10 10.16 -1.93
C ASN A 102 18.44 10.41 -3.41
N GLY A 103 17.81 9.76 -4.37
CA GLY A 103 18.34 9.75 -5.72
C GLY A 103 17.38 9.87 -6.88
N ILE A 104 16.18 9.36 -6.73
CA ILE A 104 15.30 9.12 -7.90
C ILE A 104 14.94 10.39 -8.68
N MET A 105 14.87 11.54 -8.00
CA MET A 105 14.41 12.81 -8.61
C MET A 105 15.45 13.93 -8.51
N ARG A 106 16.68 13.68 -8.05
CA ARG A 106 17.64 14.72 -7.72
C ARG A 106 18.25 15.46 -8.91
N ASP A 107 18.27 14.85 -10.07
CA ASP A 107 19.03 15.37 -11.21
C ASP A 107 18.36 16.54 -11.95
N HIS A 108 17.13 16.90 -11.58
CA HIS A 108 16.33 17.91 -12.32
C HIS A 108 15.73 19.03 -11.48
N GLY A 109 16.25 19.28 -10.27
CA GLY A 109 15.65 20.29 -9.38
C GLY A 109 14.25 19.90 -8.88
N ALA A 110 13.93 18.62 -8.92
CA ALA A 110 12.66 18.07 -8.48
C ALA A 110 12.49 18.18 -6.96
N PRO A 111 11.25 18.25 -6.48
CA PRO A 111 10.97 18.29 -5.05
C PRO A 111 11.46 17.03 -4.35
N ALA A 112 11.73 17.16 -3.04
CA ALA A 112 12.12 16.03 -2.21
C ALA A 112 11.00 14.98 -2.15
N VAL A 113 11.38 13.72 -2.01
CA VAL A 113 10.44 12.61 -1.81
C VAL A 113 10.47 12.20 -0.34
N ARG A 114 9.28 12.10 0.27
CA ARG A 114 9.11 11.59 1.62
C ARG A 114 8.82 10.10 1.55
N VAL A 115 9.55 9.32 2.33
CA VAL A 115 9.38 7.86 2.36
C VAL A 115 9.14 7.41 3.79
N GLY A 116 8.12 6.57 3.97
CA GLY A 116 7.85 5.87 5.22
C GLY A 116 7.75 4.39 4.97
N LEU A 117 8.27 3.57 5.88
CA LEU A 117 8.18 2.13 5.77
C LEU A 117 7.93 1.47 7.13
N HIS A 118 7.28 0.31 7.10
CA HIS A 118 7.09 -0.54 8.26
C HIS A 118 6.96 -2.00 7.83
N HIS A 119 7.62 -2.88 8.56
CA HIS A 119 7.52 -4.33 8.34
C HIS A 119 6.53 -4.94 9.32
N GLY A 120 5.64 -5.77 8.83
CA GLY A 120 4.69 -6.49 9.67
C GLY A 120 3.62 -7.22 8.87
N PRO A 121 2.76 -7.97 9.57
CA PRO A 121 1.66 -8.66 8.94
C PRO A 121 0.58 -7.70 8.46
N ALA A 122 0.02 -7.97 7.31
CA ALA A 122 -1.14 -7.29 6.76
C ALA A 122 -2.11 -8.27 6.12
N LEU A 123 -3.37 -7.94 6.18
CA LEU A 123 -4.43 -8.68 5.52
C LEU A 123 -4.45 -8.33 4.04
N GLU A 124 -4.24 -9.30 3.18
CA GLU A 124 -4.42 -9.16 1.74
C GLU A 124 -5.86 -9.47 1.34
N ARG A 125 -6.48 -8.56 0.62
CA ARG A 125 -7.80 -8.75 0.02
C ARG A 125 -7.87 -8.02 -1.32
N ASP A 126 -8.21 -8.74 -2.38
CA ASP A 126 -8.38 -8.18 -3.74
C ASP A 126 -7.15 -7.38 -4.25
N GLY A 127 -5.95 -7.83 -3.89
CA GLY A 127 -4.70 -7.17 -4.27
C GLY A 127 -4.36 -5.92 -3.48
N ASP A 128 -5.16 -5.58 -2.46
CA ASP A 128 -4.88 -4.51 -1.50
C ASP A 128 -4.48 -5.07 -0.13
N TYR A 129 -3.88 -4.24 0.71
CA TYR A 129 -3.37 -4.63 2.02
C TYR A 129 -3.91 -3.74 3.11
N PHE A 130 -4.31 -4.35 4.23
CA PHE A 130 -4.94 -3.69 5.36
C PHE A 130 -4.28 -4.11 6.67
N GLY A 131 -4.18 -3.19 7.61
CA GLY A 131 -3.73 -3.50 8.97
C GLY A 131 -2.78 -2.46 9.56
N ALA A 132 -2.34 -2.73 10.78
CA ALA A 132 -1.50 -1.81 11.55
C ALA A 132 -0.16 -1.52 10.85
N ALA A 133 0.47 -2.52 10.23
CA ALA A 133 1.72 -2.36 9.50
C ALA A 133 1.60 -1.36 8.34
N VAL A 134 0.51 -1.43 7.59
CA VAL A 134 0.20 -0.50 6.49
C VAL A 134 -0.01 0.93 7.01
N ASN A 135 -0.78 1.07 8.09
CA ASN A 135 -1.05 2.37 8.70
C ASN A 135 0.21 3.02 9.26
N LEU A 136 1.06 2.24 9.95
CA LEU A 136 2.33 2.72 10.50
C LEU A 136 3.31 3.15 9.39
N ALA A 137 3.40 2.39 8.30
CA ALA A 137 4.20 2.76 7.14
C ALA A 137 3.72 4.09 6.53
N ARG A 138 2.41 4.25 6.38
CA ARG A 138 1.79 5.46 5.87
C ARG A 138 2.04 6.67 6.77
N GLU A 139 1.99 6.49 8.08
CA GLU A 139 2.16 7.54 9.05
C GLU A 139 3.63 7.95 9.20
N SER A 140 4.56 6.99 9.12
CA SER A 140 6.00 7.23 9.26
C SER A 140 6.56 8.19 8.19
N ARG A 141 5.99 8.25 6.99
CA ARG A 141 6.39 9.21 5.95
C ARG A 141 6.13 10.68 6.32
N ARG A 142 5.19 10.94 7.23
CA ARG A 142 4.83 12.29 7.68
C ARG A 142 5.80 12.85 8.70
N ARG A 143 6.58 11.99 9.36
CA ARG A 143 7.59 12.41 10.31
C ARG A 143 8.84 12.83 9.54
N PRO A 144 9.41 14.02 9.81
CA PRO A 144 10.66 14.39 9.18
C PRO A 144 11.73 13.39 9.63
N THR A 145 12.13 12.52 8.73
CA THR A 145 13.30 11.68 8.96
C THR A 145 14.52 12.58 8.81
N VAL A 146 15.01 13.09 9.92
CA VAL A 146 16.35 13.65 9.96
C VAL A 146 17.30 12.45 9.91
N ALA A 147 17.58 11.95 8.72
CA ALA A 147 18.74 11.12 8.51
C ALA A 147 19.96 12.03 8.67
N LYS A 148 20.41 12.21 9.91
CA LYS A 148 21.77 12.63 10.17
C LYS A 148 22.65 11.44 9.79
N CYS A 149 23.14 11.43 8.57
CA CYS A 149 24.37 10.73 8.27
C CYS A 149 25.48 11.38 9.12
N CYS A 150 25.89 10.68 10.15
CA CYS A 150 27.20 10.89 10.71
C CYS A 150 28.25 10.30 9.78
#